data_988a03089cee0b5ffc499103cdbecc60
#
_entry.id   988a03089cee0b5ffc499103cdbecc60
#
_cell.length_a   1.000
_cell.length_b   1.000
_cell.length_c   1.000
_cell.angle_alpha   90.00
_cell.angle_beta   90.00
_cell.angle_gamma   90.00
#
_symmetry.space_group_name_H-M   'P 1'
#
loop_
_entity.id
_entity.type
_entity.pdbx_description
1 polymer ?
#
loop_
_entity_poly.entity_id
_entity_poly.type
_entity_poly.pdbx_seq_one_letter_code
_entity_poly.pdbx_strand_id
1 'polypeptide(L)'
;MKRIGLTGGIGSGKSYIAGVLEKMGYPVYYSDEQAKVLTDTHPEIRAGLISRFGTGIYSEGILNRKELAAHIFNSEPDRIFVNQLIHPVVRADFDRWCAEQNTALVFNEAAILFETGAYQQFDATVLV
;
A
#
# COMPACT_ATOMS: atom_id res chain seq x y z
N MET A 1 9.72 12.64 14.81
CA MET A 1 8.68 11.63 14.50
C MET A 1 9.33 10.32 14.10
N LYS A 2 8.90 9.23 14.68
CA LYS A 2 9.35 7.90 14.28
C LYS A 2 8.26 7.17 13.50
N ARG A 3 8.65 6.44 12.48
CA ARG A 3 7.77 5.67 11.59
C ARG A 3 7.89 4.20 11.92
N ILE A 4 6.78 3.58 12.29
CA ILE A 4 6.72 2.18 12.72
C ILE A 4 5.89 1.39 11.73
N GLY A 5 6.48 0.35 11.15
CA GLY A 5 5.75 -0.59 10.30
C GLY A 5 5.03 -1.63 11.15
N LEU A 6 3.78 -1.91 10.82
CA LEU A 6 2.97 -2.93 11.49
C LEU A 6 2.55 -3.95 10.45
N THR A 7 3.04 -5.17 10.55
CA THR A 7 2.81 -6.20 9.55
C THR A 7 2.39 -7.52 10.19
N GLY A 8 1.86 -8.41 9.39
CA GLY A 8 1.41 -9.74 9.81
C GLY A 8 0.52 -10.36 8.75
N GLY A 9 0.33 -11.67 8.82
CA GLY A 9 -0.52 -12.39 7.90
C GLY A 9 -2.02 -12.17 8.15
N ILE A 10 -2.83 -12.69 7.27
CA ILE A 10 -4.29 -12.70 7.43
C ILE A 10 -4.63 -13.42 8.74
N GLY A 11 -5.48 -12.81 9.54
CA GLY A 11 -5.89 -13.39 10.83
C GLY A 11 -4.89 -13.22 11.96
N SER A 12 -3.80 -12.44 11.75
CA SER A 12 -2.79 -12.22 12.80
C SER A 12 -3.25 -11.25 13.89
N GLY A 13 -4.31 -10.49 13.65
CA GLY A 13 -4.80 -9.47 14.59
C GLY A 13 -4.20 -8.09 14.38
N LYS A 14 -3.47 -7.85 13.28
CA LYS A 14 -2.85 -6.54 13.05
C LYS A 14 -3.87 -5.42 12.91
N SER A 15 -5.03 -5.68 12.35
CA SER A 15 -6.12 -4.69 12.26
C SER A 15 -6.66 -4.30 13.63
N TYR A 16 -6.77 -5.28 14.54
CA TYR A 16 -7.18 -5.03 15.90
C TYR A 16 -6.18 -4.13 16.63
N ILE A 17 -4.89 -4.44 16.49
CA ILE A 17 -3.81 -3.66 17.10
C ILE A 17 -3.79 -2.25 16.52
N ALA A 18 -3.95 -2.10 15.21
CA ALA A 18 -4.04 -0.78 14.57
C ALA A 18 -5.19 0.05 15.15
N GLY A 19 -6.35 -0.56 15.36
CA GLY A 19 -7.50 0.11 15.99
C GLY A 19 -7.22 0.55 17.42
N VAL A 20 -6.51 -0.26 18.19
CA VAL A 20 -6.09 0.12 19.56
C VAL A 20 -5.16 1.32 19.52
N LEU A 21 -4.18 1.33 18.62
CA LEU A 21 -3.25 2.45 18.47
C LEU A 21 -3.96 3.76 18.11
N GLU A 22 -4.95 3.69 17.23
CA GLU A 22 -5.76 4.85 16.90
C GLU A 22 -6.52 5.39 18.11
N LYS A 23 -7.08 4.51 18.92
CA LYS A 23 -7.76 4.90 20.17
C LYS A 23 -6.81 5.54 21.18
N MET A 24 -5.54 5.18 21.15
CA MET A 24 -4.50 5.78 21.97
C MET A 24 -4.02 7.14 21.46
N GLY A 25 -4.50 7.57 20.29
CA GLY A 25 -4.14 8.84 19.69
C GLY A 25 -3.01 8.79 18.68
N TYR A 26 -2.58 7.61 18.25
CA TYR A 26 -1.54 7.48 17.24
C TYR A 26 -2.15 7.32 15.84
N PRO A 27 -1.69 8.10 14.84
CA PRO A 27 -2.18 7.94 13.47
C PRO A 27 -1.69 6.63 12.86
N VAL A 28 -2.58 5.97 12.11
CA VAL A 28 -2.26 4.75 11.38
C VAL A 28 -2.57 4.94 9.90
N TYR A 29 -1.57 4.68 9.06
CA TYR A 29 -1.71 4.67 7.61
C TYR A 29 -1.97 3.24 7.16
N TYR A 30 -3.13 3.00 6.57
CA TYR A 30 -3.52 1.67 6.06
C TYR A 30 -3.06 1.54 4.63
N SER A 31 -1.86 0.98 4.45
CA SER A 31 -1.16 0.98 3.17
C SER A 31 -1.91 0.24 2.07
N ASP A 32 -2.49 -0.92 2.38
CA ASP A 32 -3.20 -1.71 1.38
C ASP A 32 -4.47 -1.01 0.89
N GLU A 33 -5.19 -0.37 1.81
CA GLU A 33 -6.39 0.40 1.45
C GLU A 33 -6.05 1.64 0.63
N GLN A 34 -4.98 2.34 1.00
CA GLN A 34 -4.53 3.51 0.25
C GLN A 34 -4.02 3.13 -1.14
N ALA A 35 -3.35 1.99 -1.26
CA ALA A 35 -2.95 1.49 -2.56
C ALA A 35 -4.15 1.25 -3.48
N LYS A 36 -5.26 0.73 -2.96
CA LYS A 36 -6.48 0.56 -3.74
C LYS A 36 -7.05 1.88 -4.23
N VAL A 37 -7.12 2.88 -3.35
CA VAL A 37 -7.58 4.22 -3.73
C VAL A 37 -6.69 4.80 -4.82
N LEU A 38 -5.37 4.71 -4.65
CA LEU A 38 -4.42 5.26 -5.61
C LEU A 38 -4.45 4.54 -6.96
N THR A 39 -4.64 3.22 -6.98
CA THR A 39 -4.77 2.50 -8.25
C THR A 39 -6.03 2.90 -9.02
N ASP A 40 -7.07 3.31 -8.32
CA ASP A 40 -8.30 3.77 -8.99
C ASP A 40 -8.21 5.23 -9.43
N THR A 41 -7.42 6.07 -8.76
CA THR A 41 -7.48 7.53 -8.92
C THR A 41 -6.19 8.18 -9.43
N HIS A 42 -5.03 7.59 -9.19
CA HIS A 42 -3.75 8.24 -9.50
C HIS A 42 -3.45 8.19 -11.00
N PRO A 43 -3.23 9.35 -11.67
CA PRO A 43 -3.06 9.39 -13.12
C PRO A 43 -1.91 8.55 -13.66
N GLU A 44 -0.76 8.55 -13.00
CA GLU A 44 0.41 7.79 -13.45
C GLU A 44 0.19 6.29 -13.35
N ILE A 45 -0.46 5.83 -12.28
CA ILE A 45 -0.80 4.41 -12.13
C ILE A 45 -1.80 3.99 -13.19
N ARG A 46 -2.85 4.78 -13.38
CA ARG A 46 -3.87 4.50 -14.41
C ARG A 46 -3.26 4.42 -15.79
N ALA A 47 -2.44 5.41 -16.15
CA ALA A 47 -1.79 5.46 -17.45
C ALA A 47 -0.85 4.26 -17.67
N GLY A 48 -0.08 3.89 -16.66
CA GLY A 48 0.84 2.75 -16.74
C GLY A 48 0.12 1.42 -16.90
N LEU A 49 -0.95 1.19 -16.14
CA LEU A 49 -1.72 -0.04 -16.24
C LEU A 49 -2.48 -0.14 -17.57
N ILE A 50 -3.04 0.97 -18.04
CA ILE A 50 -3.73 1.01 -19.33
C ILE A 50 -2.74 0.77 -20.48
N SER A 51 -1.55 1.38 -20.40
CA SER A 51 -0.52 1.19 -21.42
C SER A 51 -0.10 -0.26 -21.57
N ARG A 52 -0.01 -0.99 -20.45
CA ARG A 52 0.46 -2.37 -20.48
C ARG A 52 -0.65 -3.41 -20.69
N PHE A 53 -1.83 -3.18 -20.12
CA PHE A 53 -2.90 -4.17 -20.09
C PHE A 53 -4.13 -3.77 -20.91
N GLY A 54 -4.16 -2.55 -21.44
CA GLY A 54 -5.26 -2.06 -22.26
C GLY A 54 -6.30 -1.29 -21.45
N THR A 55 -7.13 -0.51 -22.16
CA THR A 55 -8.14 0.35 -21.54
C THR A 55 -9.22 -0.42 -20.78
N GLY A 56 -9.45 -1.68 -21.15
CA GLY A 56 -10.44 -2.53 -20.48
C GLY A 56 -10.08 -2.95 -19.08
N ILE A 57 -8.83 -2.67 -18.62
CA ILE A 57 -8.44 -2.98 -17.23
C ILE A 57 -9.19 -2.11 -16.21
N TYR A 58 -9.73 -0.97 -16.63
CA TYR A 58 -10.61 -0.13 -15.82
C TYR A 58 -12.03 -0.17 -16.35
N SER A 59 -12.99 -0.21 -15.43
CA SER A 59 -14.42 -0.13 -15.73
C SER A 59 -15.07 0.91 -14.83
N GLU A 60 -15.73 1.88 -15.44
CA GLU A 60 -16.38 2.98 -14.71
C GLU A 60 -15.43 3.71 -13.72
N GLY A 61 -14.17 3.86 -14.13
CA GLY A 61 -13.15 4.54 -13.33
C GLY A 61 -12.52 3.68 -12.24
N ILE A 62 -12.90 2.41 -12.13
CA ILE A 62 -12.42 1.49 -11.11
C ILE A 62 -11.58 0.38 -11.76
N LEU A 63 -10.44 0.07 -11.17
CA LEU A 63 -9.57 -1.01 -11.63
C LEU A 63 -10.28 -2.36 -11.49
N ASN A 64 -10.25 -3.16 -12.56
CA ASN A 64 -10.68 -4.55 -12.51
C ASN A 64 -9.55 -5.38 -11.87
N ARG A 65 -9.59 -5.50 -10.55
CA ARG A 65 -8.52 -6.15 -9.77
C ARG A 65 -8.41 -7.64 -10.06
N LYS A 66 -9.53 -8.28 -10.40
CA LYS A 66 -9.55 -9.69 -10.74
C LYS A 66 -8.78 -9.96 -12.04
N GLU A 67 -8.99 -9.12 -13.05
CA GLU A 67 -8.29 -9.20 -14.31
C GLU A 67 -6.80 -8.91 -14.15
N LEU A 68 -6.46 -7.86 -13.39
CA LEU A 68 -5.06 -7.55 -13.11
C LEU A 68 -4.38 -8.70 -12.37
N ALA A 69 -5.03 -9.27 -11.37
CA ALA A 69 -4.50 -10.41 -10.62
C ALA A 69 -4.24 -11.61 -11.53
N ALA A 70 -5.11 -11.87 -12.50
CA ALA A 70 -4.90 -12.94 -13.47
C ALA A 70 -3.66 -12.69 -14.35
N HIS A 71 -3.44 -11.44 -14.78
CA HIS A 71 -2.23 -11.07 -15.54
C HIS A 71 -0.95 -11.30 -14.74
N ILE A 72 -0.90 -10.81 -13.51
CA ILE A 72 0.32 -10.87 -12.69
C ILE A 72 0.57 -12.26 -12.13
N PHE A 73 -0.47 -13.08 -11.94
CA PHE A 73 -0.32 -14.46 -11.47
C PHE A 73 0.46 -15.30 -12.48
N ASN A 74 0.26 -15.08 -13.77
CA ASN A 74 0.86 -15.86 -14.84
C ASN A 74 2.12 -15.24 -15.43
N SER A 75 2.53 -14.06 -14.97
CA SER A 75 3.65 -13.33 -15.57
C SER A 75 4.45 -12.60 -14.52
N GLU A 76 5.66 -13.09 -14.25
CA GLU A 76 6.58 -12.40 -13.32
C GLU A 76 6.97 -11.01 -13.82
N PRO A 77 7.28 -10.80 -15.13
CA PRO A 77 7.56 -9.45 -15.62
C PRO A 77 6.40 -8.48 -15.38
N ASP A 78 5.16 -8.92 -15.53
CA ASP A 78 4.00 -8.08 -15.27
C ASP A 78 3.86 -7.74 -13.80
N ARG A 79 4.10 -8.71 -12.91
CA ARG A 79 4.09 -8.48 -11.46
C ARG A 79 5.14 -7.44 -11.06
N ILE A 80 6.34 -7.56 -11.60
CA ILE A 80 7.43 -6.61 -11.32
C ILE A 80 7.05 -5.23 -11.83
N PHE A 81 6.52 -5.14 -13.05
CA PHE A 81 6.07 -3.86 -13.63
C PHE A 81 5.04 -3.17 -12.73
N VAL A 82 4.01 -3.91 -12.31
CA VAL A 82 2.94 -3.35 -11.47
C VAL A 82 3.49 -2.87 -10.13
N ASN A 83 4.36 -3.66 -9.50
CA ASN A 83 4.97 -3.28 -8.22
C ASN A 83 5.83 -2.03 -8.35
N GLN A 84 6.64 -1.93 -9.40
CA GLN A 84 7.48 -0.76 -9.64
C GLN A 84 6.68 0.49 -9.99
N LEU A 85 5.48 0.32 -10.52
CA LEU A 85 4.58 1.42 -10.83
C LEU A 85 3.86 1.94 -9.57
N ILE A 86 3.39 1.04 -8.72
CA ILE A 86 2.52 1.37 -7.58
C ILE A 86 3.32 1.76 -6.33
N HIS A 87 4.37 1.01 -5.99
CA HIS A 87 5.09 1.22 -4.72
C HIS A 87 5.66 2.63 -4.55
N PRO A 88 6.28 3.26 -5.55
CA PRO A 88 6.79 4.62 -5.38
C PRO A 88 5.68 5.63 -5.11
N VAL A 89 4.51 5.44 -5.71
CA VAL A 89 3.36 6.34 -5.51
C VAL A 89 2.81 6.19 -4.08
N VAL A 90 2.67 4.96 -3.59
CA VAL A 90 2.22 4.71 -2.23
C VAL A 90 3.22 5.25 -1.22
N ARG A 91 4.52 5.09 -1.48
CA ARG A 91 5.58 5.61 -0.61
C ARG A 91 5.52 7.12 -0.52
N ALA A 92 5.36 7.81 -1.65
CA ALA A 92 5.24 9.26 -1.67
C ALA A 92 3.97 9.73 -0.95
N ASP A 93 2.88 9.00 -1.09
CA ASP A 93 1.63 9.30 -0.39
C ASP A 93 1.80 9.16 1.12
N PHE A 94 2.47 8.11 1.57
CA PHE A 94 2.78 7.91 2.98
C PHE A 94 3.67 9.02 3.52
N ASP A 95 4.71 9.42 2.78
CA ASP A 95 5.60 10.51 3.19
C ASP A 95 4.82 11.81 3.37
N ARG A 96 3.93 12.13 2.44
CA ARG A 96 3.08 13.32 2.53
C ARG A 96 2.15 13.24 3.74
N TRP A 97 1.53 12.07 3.95
CA TRP A 97 0.65 11.84 5.08
C TRP A 97 1.40 12.01 6.42
N CYS A 98 2.62 11.50 6.51
CA CYS A 98 3.46 11.67 7.71
C CYS A 98 3.72 13.14 8.00
N ALA A 99 3.97 13.95 6.97
CA ALA A 99 4.23 15.37 7.12
C ALA A 99 3.03 16.14 7.71
N GLU A 100 1.83 15.59 7.58
CA GLU A 100 0.61 16.20 8.13
C GLU A 100 0.36 15.81 9.60
N GLN A 101 1.15 14.91 10.16
CA GLN A 101 0.94 14.42 11.52
C GLN A 101 1.79 15.19 12.52
N ASN A 102 1.28 15.29 13.78
CA ASN A 102 1.94 16.02 14.86
C ASN A 102 2.30 15.13 16.06
N THR A 103 2.39 13.82 15.85
CA THR A 103 2.65 12.87 16.92
C THR A 103 4.11 12.42 16.93
N ALA A 104 4.58 11.88 18.06
CA ALA A 104 5.93 11.34 18.17
C ALA A 104 6.09 10.04 17.35
N LEU A 105 5.02 9.28 17.19
CA LEU A 105 5.01 8.02 16.44
C LEU A 105 3.88 8.04 15.44
N VAL A 106 4.15 7.47 14.25
CA VAL A 106 3.11 7.12 13.27
C VAL A 106 3.28 5.65 12.89
N PHE A 107 2.19 5.01 12.49
CA PHE A 107 2.19 3.59 12.15
C PHE A 107 1.74 3.40 10.71
N ASN A 108 2.33 2.42 10.05
CA ASN A 108 1.92 2.00 8.71
C ASN A 108 1.56 0.51 8.76
N GLU A 109 0.28 0.21 8.60
CA GLU A 109 -0.21 -1.16 8.61
C GLU A 109 -0.23 -1.70 7.18
N ALA A 110 0.50 -2.81 6.94
CA ALA A 110 0.55 -3.45 5.64
C ALA A 110 0.83 -4.95 5.77
N ALA A 111 0.28 -5.74 4.85
CA ALA A 111 0.41 -7.19 4.89
C ALA A 111 1.80 -7.69 4.45
N ILE A 112 2.51 -6.98 3.57
CA ILE A 112 3.69 -7.50 2.87
C ILE A 112 4.92 -6.58 2.94
N LEU A 113 5.19 -5.97 4.11
CA LEU A 113 6.32 -5.05 4.26
C LEU A 113 7.68 -5.70 3.96
N PHE A 114 7.88 -6.93 4.41
CA PHE A 114 9.17 -7.62 4.23
C PHE A 114 9.40 -8.07 2.79
N GLU A 115 8.36 -8.53 2.11
CA GLU A 115 8.47 -9.05 0.74
C GLU A 115 8.81 -7.97 -0.29
N THR A 116 8.43 -6.74 -0.02
CA THR A 116 8.65 -5.61 -0.93
C THR A 116 9.86 -4.78 -0.57
N GLY A 117 10.52 -5.07 0.55
CA GLY A 117 11.59 -4.23 1.08
C GLY A 117 11.11 -2.91 1.67
N ALA A 118 9.81 -2.71 1.77
CA ALA A 118 9.23 -1.46 2.29
C ALA A 118 9.61 -1.22 3.76
N TYR A 119 9.93 -2.27 4.52
CA TYR A 119 10.35 -2.15 5.92
C TYR A 119 11.57 -1.25 6.10
N GLN A 120 12.38 -1.07 5.07
CA GLN A 120 13.59 -0.26 5.13
C GLN A 120 13.32 1.22 5.33
N GLN A 121 12.11 1.70 5.06
CA GLN A 121 11.74 3.10 5.26
C GLN A 121 11.21 3.39 6.67
N PHE A 122 11.18 2.39 7.55
CA PHE A 122 10.69 2.54 8.91
C PHE A 122 11.82 2.53 9.93
N ASP A 123 11.62 3.25 11.03
CA ASP A 123 12.55 3.23 12.17
C ASP A 123 12.50 1.90 12.91
N ALA A 124 11.35 1.25 12.93
CA ALA A 124 11.16 -0.08 13.47
C ALA A 124 9.98 -0.76 12.78
N THR A 125 9.94 -2.09 12.84
CA THR A 125 8.83 -2.88 12.28
C THR A 125 8.37 -3.88 13.34
N VAL A 126 7.06 -3.96 13.53
CA VAL A 126 6.44 -4.90 14.46
C VAL A 126 5.69 -5.96 13.66
N LEU A 127 6.05 -7.22 13.90
CA LEU A 127 5.35 -8.38 13.32
C LEU A 127 4.31 -8.88 14.33
N VAL A 128 3.09 -8.92 13.89
CA VAL A 128 1.97 -9.38 14.72
C VAL A 128 1.69 -10.85 14.46
#